data_77e24f831ed6e6c088abadf3f776da9e
#
_entry.id   77e24f831ed6e6c088abadf3f776da9e
#
_cell.length_a   1.000
_cell.length_b   1.000
_cell.length_c   1.000
_cell.angle_alpha   90.00
_cell.angle_beta   90.00
_cell.angle_gamma   90.00
#
_symmetry.space_group_name_H-M   'P 1'
#
loop_
_entity.id
_entity.type
_entity.pdbx_description
1 polymer ?
#
loop_
_entity_poly.entity_id
_entity_poly.type
_entity_poly.pdbx_seq_one_letter_code
_entity_poly.pdbx_strand_id
1 'polypeptide(L)'
;VARRPEAVAPLVELGEGLGVIVTAVPLTTGGHAPRGVTLSTLPGGATLDRGVAASLADAGGLLFDVVYGHRPTPLAVAWQAAGLPAVSGEGMLLHQAVLQIRVFATGSTTDPLPDEAVVMAVMRRALVGG
;
A
#
# COMPACT_ATOMS: atom_id res chain seq x y z
N VAL A 1 9.32 -4.61 7.37
CA VAL A 1 9.39 -3.94 8.67
C VAL A 1 8.11 -4.19 9.43
N ALA A 2 8.18 -4.61 10.68
CA ALA A 2 7.00 -4.98 11.48
C ALA A 2 7.14 -4.51 12.93
N ARG A 3 5.99 -4.20 13.58
CA ARG A 3 5.95 -3.92 15.02
C ARG A 3 6.32 -5.15 15.86
N ARG A 4 6.01 -6.33 15.35
CA ARG A 4 6.33 -7.64 15.93
C ARG A 4 7.09 -8.47 14.91
N PRO A 5 8.43 -8.33 14.82
CA PRO A 5 9.23 -9.04 13.84
C PRO A 5 9.07 -10.57 13.90
N GLU A 6 8.84 -11.11 15.08
CA GLU A 6 8.62 -12.54 15.31
C GLU A 6 7.38 -13.08 14.59
N ALA A 7 6.36 -12.22 14.36
CA ALA A 7 5.15 -12.61 13.63
C ALA A 7 5.38 -12.73 12.11
N VAL A 8 6.57 -12.36 11.62
CA VAL A 8 6.94 -12.44 10.20
C VAL A 8 7.53 -13.80 9.82
N ALA A 9 7.82 -14.68 10.78
CA ALA A 9 8.42 -15.99 10.51
C ALA A 9 7.72 -16.79 9.40
N PRO A 10 6.38 -16.91 9.32
CA PRO A 10 5.71 -17.62 8.23
C PRO A 10 5.97 -17.00 6.84
N LEU A 11 6.19 -15.67 6.78
CA LEU A 11 6.52 -15.00 5.51
C LEU A 11 7.98 -15.25 5.11
N VAL A 12 8.89 -15.43 6.07
CA VAL A 12 10.27 -15.82 5.79
C VAL A 12 10.29 -17.21 5.18
N GLU A 13 9.61 -18.18 5.78
CA GLU A 13 9.50 -19.56 5.27
C GLU A 13 8.85 -19.58 3.87
N LEU A 14 7.79 -18.80 3.66
CA LEU A 14 7.17 -18.68 2.33
C LEU A 14 8.15 -18.10 1.30
N GLY A 15 8.92 -17.08 1.70
CA GLY A 15 9.94 -16.48 0.84
C GLY A 15 10.99 -17.49 0.41
N GLU A 16 11.50 -18.28 1.34
CA GLU A 16 12.45 -19.36 1.06
C GLU A 16 11.90 -20.35 0.03
N GLY A 17 10.65 -20.79 0.21
CA GLY A 17 9.96 -21.68 -0.73
C GLY A 17 9.76 -21.10 -2.13
N LEU A 18 9.75 -19.77 -2.26
CA LEU A 18 9.60 -19.05 -3.54
C LEU A 18 10.93 -18.53 -4.11
N GLY A 19 12.05 -18.78 -3.45
CA GLY A 19 13.35 -18.22 -3.85
C GLY A 19 13.48 -16.71 -3.63
N VAL A 20 12.68 -16.14 -2.70
CA VAL A 20 12.68 -14.72 -2.35
C VAL A 20 13.29 -14.52 -0.97
N ILE A 21 14.25 -13.61 -0.85
CA ILE A 21 14.84 -13.26 0.45
C ILE A 21 13.87 -12.37 1.22
N VAL A 22 13.37 -12.86 2.35
CA VAL A 22 12.53 -12.10 3.28
C VAL A 22 13.30 -11.87 4.57
N THR A 23 13.43 -10.61 4.99
CA THR A 23 14.09 -10.23 6.24
C THR A 23 13.10 -9.52 7.16
N ALA A 24 12.92 -10.06 8.36
CA ALA A 24 12.13 -9.41 9.40
C ALA A 24 12.95 -8.30 10.08
N VAL A 25 12.44 -7.07 10.06
CA VAL A 25 13.12 -5.91 10.64
C VAL A 25 12.15 -5.20 11.60
N PRO A 26 12.59 -4.80 12.81
CA PRO A 26 11.77 -4.04 13.74
C PRO A 26 11.33 -2.69 13.15
N LEU A 27 10.14 -2.24 13.52
CA LEU A 27 9.65 -0.89 13.21
C LEU A 27 10.25 0.10 14.25
N THR A 28 11.48 0.49 14.01
CA THR A 28 12.25 1.40 14.87
C THR A 28 12.84 2.55 14.07
N THR A 29 13.41 3.54 14.74
CA THR A 29 14.16 4.64 14.12
C THR A 29 15.54 4.16 13.66
N GLY A 30 15.91 4.54 12.43
CA GLY A 30 17.25 4.34 11.86
C GLY A 30 17.50 2.96 11.26
N GLY A 31 18.56 2.89 10.47
CA GLY A 31 19.12 1.63 9.97
C GLY A 31 18.36 0.93 8.84
N HIS A 32 17.41 1.60 8.19
CA HIS A 32 16.71 1.00 7.05
C HIS A 32 17.55 1.09 5.78
N ALA A 33 17.75 -0.05 5.13
CA ALA A 33 18.44 -0.10 3.84
C ALA A 33 17.65 0.64 2.76
N PRO A 34 18.32 1.25 1.76
CA PRO A 34 17.66 1.87 0.61
C PRO A 34 16.69 0.92 -0.09
N ARG A 35 15.54 1.44 -0.54
CA ARG A 35 14.45 0.66 -1.15
C ARG A 35 13.91 1.36 -2.38
N GLY A 36 13.49 0.56 -3.37
CA GLY A 36 12.76 1.09 -4.53
C GLY A 36 11.29 1.38 -4.21
N VAL A 37 10.67 0.56 -3.36
CA VAL A 37 9.25 0.68 -2.98
C VAL A 37 9.07 0.32 -1.51
N THR A 38 8.23 1.08 -0.83
CA THR A 38 7.70 0.77 0.50
C THR A 38 6.19 0.55 0.39
N LEU A 39 5.73 -0.64 0.75
CA LEU A 39 4.30 -0.97 0.85
C LEU A 39 3.88 -0.85 2.32
N SER A 40 2.95 0.05 2.62
CA SER A 40 2.39 0.22 3.96
C SER A 40 1.03 -0.44 4.04
N THR A 41 0.87 -1.33 5.02
CA THR A 41 -0.41 -1.96 5.38
C THR A 41 -0.82 -1.61 6.81
N LEU A 42 -0.32 -0.50 7.35
CA LEU A 42 -0.73 -0.02 8.66
C LEU A 42 -2.24 0.31 8.63
N PRO A 43 -2.99 0.00 9.70
CA PRO A 43 -4.40 0.37 9.77
C PRO A 43 -4.62 1.87 9.62
N GLY A 44 -5.75 2.26 8.99
CA GLY A 44 -6.16 3.65 8.92
C GLY A 44 -6.29 4.25 10.34
N GLY A 45 -5.75 5.47 10.52
CA GLY A 45 -5.70 6.12 11.84
C GLY A 45 -4.61 5.59 12.78
N ALA A 46 -3.75 4.67 12.34
CA ALA A 46 -2.61 4.22 13.14
C ALA A 46 -1.67 5.39 13.46
N THR A 47 -1.32 5.50 14.74
CA THR A 47 -0.27 6.42 15.17
C THR A 47 1.10 5.82 14.87
N LEU A 48 1.97 6.62 14.30
CA LEU A 48 3.37 6.27 14.06
C LEU A 48 4.25 7.42 14.58
N ASP A 49 5.31 7.08 15.30
CA ASP A 49 6.29 8.07 15.73
C ASP A 49 6.89 8.79 14.52
N ARG A 50 7.07 10.11 14.63
CA ARG A 50 7.57 10.94 13.53
C ARG A 50 8.99 10.57 13.12
N GLY A 51 9.84 10.22 14.08
CA GLY A 51 11.21 9.79 13.82
C GLY A 51 11.25 8.45 13.09
N VAL A 52 10.35 7.53 13.43
CA VAL A 52 10.19 6.25 12.70
C VAL A 52 9.71 6.50 11.28
N ALA A 53 8.70 7.36 11.09
CA ALA A 53 8.20 7.68 9.76
C ALA A 53 9.27 8.35 8.88
N ALA A 54 10.02 9.31 9.43
CA ALA A 54 11.13 9.96 8.74
C ALA A 54 12.24 8.96 8.37
N SER A 55 12.65 8.11 9.30
CA SER A 55 13.67 7.09 9.06
C SER A 55 13.28 6.09 7.97
N LEU A 56 11.99 5.78 7.85
CA LEU A 56 11.48 4.96 6.75
C LEU A 56 11.52 5.71 5.41
N ALA A 57 11.22 7.01 5.41
CA ALA A 57 11.31 7.86 4.22
C ALA A 57 12.77 8.06 3.78
N ASP A 58 13.73 8.17 4.72
CA ASP A 58 15.16 8.28 4.42
C ASP A 58 15.70 7.06 3.63
N ALA A 59 15.04 5.89 3.76
CA ALA A 59 15.36 4.73 2.95
C ALA A 59 14.99 4.90 1.47
N GLY A 60 14.23 5.93 1.12
CA GLY A 60 13.90 6.33 -0.25
C GLY A 60 12.80 5.52 -0.90
N GLY A 61 12.64 5.74 -2.21
CA GLY A 61 11.72 5.03 -3.07
C GLY A 61 10.27 5.53 -3.03
N LEU A 62 9.39 4.83 -3.71
CA LEU A 62 7.95 5.09 -3.75
C LEU A 62 7.28 4.55 -2.48
N LEU A 63 6.45 5.35 -1.83
CA LEU A 63 5.48 4.84 -0.86
C LEU A 63 4.19 4.43 -1.59
N PHE A 64 3.76 3.18 -1.41
CA PHE A 64 2.41 2.75 -1.69
C PHE A 64 1.71 2.45 -0.36
N ASP A 65 0.82 3.34 0.07
CA ASP A 65 0.06 3.18 1.31
C ASP A 65 -1.34 2.65 0.97
N VAL A 66 -1.64 1.42 1.39
CA VAL A 66 -2.92 0.77 1.06
C VAL A 66 -4.13 1.44 1.72
N VAL A 67 -3.91 2.34 2.67
CA VAL A 67 -4.97 3.06 3.37
C VAL A 67 -5.64 4.08 2.43
N TYR A 68 -6.96 4.14 2.54
CA TYR A 68 -7.82 5.12 1.88
C TYR A 68 -8.76 5.77 2.91
N GLY A 69 -9.27 6.97 2.64
CA GLY A 69 -10.21 7.69 3.51
C GLY A 69 -9.60 8.35 4.75
N HIS A 70 -8.38 8.01 5.16
CA HIS A 70 -7.69 8.59 6.33
C HIS A 70 -6.39 9.27 5.87
N ARG A 71 -6.51 10.45 5.28
CA ARG A 71 -5.34 11.15 4.69
C ARG A 71 -5.16 12.56 5.26
N PRO A 72 -3.92 13.05 5.32
CA PRO A 72 -2.68 12.31 5.05
C PRO A 72 -2.32 11.34 6.20
N THR A 73 -1.75 10.18 5.83
CA THR A 73 -1.18 9.25 6.84
C THR A 73 0.18 9.77 7.34
N PRO A 74 0.65 9.34 8.54
CA PRO A 74 1.97 9.73 9.03
C PRO A 74 3.11 9.42 8.05
N LEU A 75 3.02 8.29 7.33
CA LEU A 75 4.00 7.94 6.30
C LEU A 75 3.91 8.86 5.09
N ALA A 76 2.71 9.13 4.58
CA ALA A 76 2.54 10.05 3.46
C ALA A 76 3.11 11.44 3.76
N VAL A 77 2.92 11.95 4.98
CA VAL A 77 3.52 13.21 5.44
C VAL A 77 5.05 13.14 5.42
N ALA A 78 5.64 12.04 5.92
CA ALA A 78 7.10 11.88 5.94
C ALA A 78 7.69 11.81 4.53
N TRP A 79 7.05 11.05 3.61
CA TRP A 79 7.47 10.98 2.21
C TRP A 79 7.38 12.34 1.50
N GLN A 80 6.29 13.06 1.72
CA GLN A 80 6.13 14.42 1.19
C GLN A 80 7.21 15.37 1.70
N ALA A 81 7.53 15.30 2.99
CA ALA A 81 8.59 16.12 3.59
C ALA A 81 9.97 15.78 3.02
N ALA A 82 10.21 14.53 2.64
CA ALA A 82 11.44 14.07 1.98
C ALA A 82 11.45 14.33 0.46
N GLY A 83 10.40 14.91 -0.13
CA GLY A 83 10.30 15.14 -1.58
C GLY A 83 10.11 13.86 -2.39
N LEU A 84 9.64 12.78 -1.77
CA LEU A 84 9.49 11.46 -2.39
C LEU A 84 8.04 11.20 -2.82
N PRO A 85 7.84 10.36 -3.86
CA PRO A 85 6.50 10.03 -4.33
C PRO A 85 5.75 9.13 -3.34
N ALA A 86 4.47 9.44 -3.11
CA ALA A 86 3.56 8.64 -2.30
C ALA A 86 2.23 8.43 -3.03
N VAL A 87 1.77 7.19 -3.09
CA VAL A 87 0.52 6.77 -3.72
C VAL A 87 -0.38 6.10 -2.68
N SER A 88 -1.67 6.40 -2.70
CA SER A 88 -2.66 5.80 -1.79
C SER A 88 -3.31 4.55 -2.37
N GLY A 89 -3.98 3.79 -1.49
CA GLY A 89 -4.75 2.61 -1.85
C GLY A 89 -6.02 2.85 -2.67
N GLU A 90 -6.41 4.11 -2.92
CA GLU A 90 -7.64 4.44 -3.65
C GLU A 90 -7.68 3.82 -5.06
N GLY A 91 -6.57 3.93 -5.79
CA GLY A 91 -6.45 3.32 -7.13
C GLY A 91 -6.57 1.78 -7.06
N MET A 92 -5.93 1.17 -6.08
CA MET A 92 -6.02 -0.27 -5.86
C MET A 92 -7.46 -0.69 -5.56
N LEU A 93 -8.14 0.04 -4.63
CA LEU A 93 -9.54 -0.22 -4.28
C LEU A 93 -10.44 -0.15 -5.52
N LEU A 94 -10.26 0.88 -6.36
CA LEU A 94 -11.04 1.06 -7.57
C LEU A 94 -10.86 -0.10 -8.56
N HIS A 95 -9.62 -0.45 -8.86
CA HIS A 95 -9.32 -1.49 -9.83
C HIS A 95 -9.74 -2.88 -9.37
N GLN A 96 -9.53 -3.23 -8.08
CA GLN A 96 -10.01 -4.52 -7.56
C GLN A 96 -11.54 -4.61 -7.61
N ALA A 97 -12.26 -3.50 -7.32
CA ALA A 97 -13.72 -3.47 -7.36
C ALA A 97 -14.24 -3.71 -8.79
N VAL A 98 -13.62 -3.12 -9.80
CA VAL A 98 -13.98 -3.39 -11.21
C VAL A 98 -13.76 -4.85 -11.58
N LEU A 99 -12.65 -5.46 -11.16
CA LEU A 99 -12.41 -6.89 -11.40
C LEU A 99 -13.47 -7.77 -10.71
N GLN A 100 -13.89 -7.42 -9.50
CA GLN A 100 -14.99 -8.11 -8.82
C GLN A 100 -16.31 -7.98 -9.58
N ILE A 101 -16.65 -6.77 -10.06
CA ILE A 101 -17.86 -6.55 -10.86
C ILE A 101 -17.80 -7.38 -12.16
N ARG A 102 -16.65 -7.43 -12.84
CA ARG A 102 -16.49 -8.31 -14.01
C ARG A 102 -16.82 -9.75 -13.69
N VAL A 103 -16.26 -10.31 -12.60
CA VAL A 103 -16.55 -11.69 -12.18
C VAL A 103 -18.03 -11.90 -11.92
N PHE A 104 -18.70 -10.97 -11.24
CA PHE A 104 -20.14 -11.07 -10.97
C PHE A 104 -21.00 -10.94 -12.25
N ALA A 105 -20.61 -10.10 -13.19
CA ALA A 105 -21.40 -9.82 -14.38
C ALA A 105 -21.12 -10.78 -15.54
N THR A 106 -19.87 -11.24 -15.70
CA THR A 106 -19.42 -12.01 -16.86
C THR A 106 -18.86 -13.41 -16.52
N GLY A 107 -18.59 -13.67 -15.24
CA GLY A 107 -17.90 -14.89 -14.78
C GLY A 107 -16.38 -14.85 -15.04
N SER A 108 -15.81 -13.74 -15.49
CA SER A 108 -14.42 -13.62 -15.93
C SER A 108 -13.77 -12.35 -15.39
N THR A 109 -12.46 -12.38 -15.11
CA THR A 109 -11.67 -11.19 -14.78
C THR A 109 -11.16 -10.46 -16.02
N THR A 110 -11.13 -11.11 -17.17
CA THR A 110 -10.57 -10.61 -18.42
C THR A 110 -11.60 -9.95 -19.33
N ASP A 111 -12.87 -10.37 -19.25
CA ASP A 111 -13.93 -9.84 -20.08
C ASP A 111 -14.38 -8.47 -19.54
N PRO A 112 -14.22 -7.39 -20.30
CA PRO A 112 -14.58 -6.05 -19.85
C PRO A 112 -16.10 -5.92 -19.71
N LEU A 113 -16.52 -5.03 -18.79
CA LEU A 113 -17.93 -4.65 -18.67
C LEU A 113 -18.36 -3.80 -19.87
N PRO A 114 -19.64 -3.87 -20.28
CA PRO A 114 -20.21 -2.83 -21.13
C PRO A 114 -19.96 -1.46 -20.52
N ASP A 115 -19.49 -0.50 -21.32
CA ASP A 115 -19.22 0.87 -20.87
C ASP A 115 -18.29 1.00 -19.63
N GLU A 116 -17.35 0.08 -19.47
CA GLU A 116 -16.46 0.00 -18.30
C GLU A 116 -15.76 1.34 -18.01
N ALA A 117 -15.37 2.08 -19.03
CA ALA A 117 -14.76 3.40 -18.86
C ALA A 117 -15.70 4.39 -18.13
N VAL A 118 -16.99 4.33 -18.42
CA VAL A 118 -18.03 5.15 -17.75
C VAL A 118 -18.21 4.69 -16.31
N VAL A 119 -18.29 3.38 -16.09
CA VAL A 119 -18.37 2.79 -14.73
C VAL A 119 -17.18 3.24 -13.89
N MET A 120 -15.96 3.10 -14.41
CA MET A 120 -14.74 3.55 -13.75
C MET A 120 -14.76 5.05 -13.41
N ALA A 121 -15.24 5.89 -14.33
CA ALA A 121 -15.30 7.33 -14.12
C ALA A 121 -16.32 7.70 -13.01
N VAL A 122 -17.45 7.02 -12.93
CA VAL A 122 -18.46 7.20 -11.87
C VAL A 122 -17.90 6.76 -10.52
N MET A 123 -17.29 5.56 -10.46
CA MET A 123 -16.69 5.03 -9.24
C MET A 123 -15.57 5.94 -8.72
N ARG A 124 -14.71 6.45 -9.61
CA ARG A 124 -13.64 7.38 -9.23
C ARG A 124 -14.19 8.69 -8.65
N ARG A 125 -15.25 9.23 -9.23
CA ARG A 125 -15.92 10.44 -8.68
C ARG A 125 -16.48 10.18 -7.29
N ALA A 126 -17.15 9.05 -7.09
CA ALA A 126 -17.69 8.68 -5.79
C ALA A 126 -16.61 8.50 -4.72
N LEU A 127 -15.43 7.98 -5.11
CA LEU A 127 -14.30 7.75 -4.19
C LEU A 127 -13.65 9.06 -3.75
N VAL A 128 -13.58 10.07 -4.61
CA VAL A 128 -12.86 11.34 -4.36
C VAL A 128 -13.82 12.41 -3.80
N GLY A 129 -15.12 12.27 -4.02
CA GLY A 129 -16.14 13.27 -3.68
C GLY A 129 -16.93 13.01 -2.39
N GLY A 130 -16.52 12.02 -1.58
CA GLY A 130 -17.14 11.67 -0.30
C GLY A 130 -16.52 12.38 0.89
#